data_14653b3e173908590ea52cacace33783
#
_entry.id   14653b3e173908590ea52cacace33783
#
_cell.length_a   1.000
_cell.length_b   1.000
_cell.length_c   1.000
_cell.angle_alpha   90.00
_cell.angle_beta   90.00
_cell.angle_gamma   90.00
#
_symmetry.space_group_name_H-M   'P 1'
#
loop_
_entity.id
_entity.type
_entity.pdbx_description
1 polymer ?
#
loop_
_entity_poly.entity_id
_entity_poly.type
_entity_poly.pdbx_seq_one_letter_code
_entity_poly.pdbx_strand_id
1 'polypeptide(L)'
;MPSGSSGPPRFEPEVILRTLAANQVRFVVIGGFAAVLHGSGLFTYDADITPDPEPANLRRLCRSLVELGARIRTLAEPEGMPFHCDEHFLERMSTLNLVTDHGDFDLSFRPAAFPNGFDDLVERSVPFDFGGFVVRVAALDDVIRSKESANRDKDRAALPQLYALRDQIAARERDA
;
A
#
# COMPACT_ATOMS: atom_id res chain seq x y z
N MET A 1 36.32 9.14 -0.57
CA MET A 1 35.39 8.57 0.40
C MET A 1 34.05 9.20 0.19
N PRO A 2 33.06 8.54 -0.33
CA PRO A 2 31.70 9.09 -0.30
C PRO A 2 31.18 8.94 1.13
N SER A 3 30.92 10.05 1.77
CA SER A 3 30.23 10.13 3.06
C SER A 3 28.79 9.63 2.86
N GLY A 4 28.55 8.37 3.20
CA GLY A 4 27.21 7.82 3.27
C GLY A 4 26.44 8.55 4.36
N SER A 5 25.48 9.37 3.99
CA SER A 5 24.46 9.90 4.87
C SER A 5 23.54 8.72 5.27
N SER A 6 23.86 8.10 6.39
CA SER A 6 23.03 7.03 6.99
C SER A 6 21.90 7.64 7.82
N GLY A 7 20.99 8.36 7.17
CA GLY A 7 19.68 8.64 7.74
C GLY A 7 18.71 7.52 7.36
N PRO A 8 17.62 7.31 8.13
CA PRO A 8 16.60 6.36 7.73
C PRO A 8 16.09 6.74 6.33
N PRO A 9 15.76 5.75 5.46
CA PRO A 9 15.26 6.03 4.13
C PRO A 9 14.04 6.95 4.24
N ARG A 10 14.06 8.03 3.48
CA ARG A 10 12.96 8.99 3.44
C ARG A 10 11.75 8.32 2.83
N PHE A 11 10.61 8.37 3.51
CA PHE A 11 9.36 7.83 2.97
C PHE A 11 8.82 8.76 1.88
N GLU A 12 8.87 8.29 0.64
CA GLU A 12 8.47 9.01 -0.57
C GLU A 12 7.39 8.19 -1.33
N PRO A 13 6.18 8.08 -0.78
CA PRO A 13 5.14 7.20 -1.35
C PRO A 13 4.73 7.61 -2.76
N GLU A 14 4.79 8.89 -3.09
CA GLU A 14 4.48 9.37 -4.44
C GLU A 14 5.43 8.77 -5.48
N VAL A 15 6.73 8.66 -5.18
CA VAL A 15 7.71 8.05 -6.09
C VAL A 15 7.39 6.57 -6.30
N ILE A 16 7.07 5.86 -5.22
CA ILE A 16 6.68 4.45 -5.29
C ILE A 16 5.46 4.28 -6.20
N LEU A 17 4.39 5.01 -5.94
CA LEU A 17 3.14 4.90 -6.69
C LEU A 17 3.28 5.36 -8.15
N ARG A 18 4.08 6.40 -8.39
CA ARG A 18 4.38 6.88 -9.75
C ARG A 18 5.11 5.82 -10.57
N THR A 19 6.08 5.12 -9.99
CA THR A 19 6.82 4.04 -10.65
C THR A 19 5.89 2.89 -11.02
N LEU A 20 4.99 2.50 -10.12
CA LEU A 20 3.97 1.48 -10.39
C LEU A 20 3.04 1.91 -11.53
N ALA A 21 2.55 3.14 -11.50
CA ALA A 21 1.65 3.68 -12.53
C ALA A 21 2.35 3.77 -13.90
N ALA A 22 3.61 4.21 -13.94
CA ALA A 22 4.40 4.30 -15.16
C ALA A 22 4.62 2.92 -15.81
N ASN A 23 4.74 1.87 -15.02
CA ASN A 23 4.81 0.48 -15.47
C ASN A 23 3.43 -0.16 -15.72
N GLN A 24 2.34 0.61 -15.62
CA GLN A 24 0.97 0.13 -15.84
C GLN A 24 0.58 -1.02 -14.89
N VAL A 25 1.09 -1.01 -13.68
CA VAL A 25 0.70 -1.96 -12.64
C VAL A 25 -0.73 -1.66 -12.19
N ARG A 26 -1.57 -2.68 -12.12
CA ARG A 26 -2.91 -2.61 -11.55
C ARG A 26 -2.85 -3.00 -10.09
N PHE A 27 -3.32 -2.11 -9.22
CA PHE A 27 -3.31 -2.30 -7.77
C PHE A 27 -4.32 -1.39 -7.09
N VAL A 28 -4.61 -1.68 -5.83
CA VAL A 28 -5.36 -0.82 -4.93
C VAL A 28 -4.47 -0.46 -3.75
N VAL A 29 -4.36 0.82 -3.44
CA VAL A 29 -3.69 1.31 -2.21
C VAL A 29 -4.57 0.96 -1.02
N ILE A 30 -3.99 0.36 0.00
CA ILE A 30 -4.68 -0.08 1.22
C ILE A 30 -3.99 0.49 2.48
N GLY A 31 -4.42 0.03 3.65
CA GLY A 31 -3.74 0.27 4.91
C GLY A 31 -3.74 1.71 5.40
N GLY A 32 -2.70 2.06 6.16
CA GLY A 32 -2.55 3.38 6.78
C GLY A 32 -2.43 4.50 5.77
N PHE A 33 -1.74 4.27 4.66
CA PHE A 33 -1.58 5.28 3.62
C PHE A 33 -2.91 5.57 2.89
N ALA A 34 -3.74 4.56 2.64
CA ALA A 34 -5.10 4.78 2.14
C ALA A 34 -5.92 5.66 3.10
N ALA A 35 -5.82 5.43 4.41
CA ALA A 35 -6.48 6.27 5.41
C ALA A 35 -6.01 7.73 5.35
N VAL A 36 -4.70 7.95 5.19
CA VAL A 36 -4.13 9.30 5.02
C VAL A 36 -4.67 9.99 3.78
N LEU A 37 -4.77 9.28 2.66
CA LEU A 37 -5.34 9.82 1.41
C LEU A 37 -6.82 10.19 1.55
N HIS A 38 -7.58 9.53 2.41
CA HIS A 38 -8.94 9.92 2.79
C HIS A 38 -9.01 11.12 3.74
N GLY A 39 -7.88 11.61 4.22
CA GLY A 39 -7.79 12.78 5.11
C GLY A 39 -7.68 12.43 6.59
N SER A 40 -7.30 11.20 6.94
CA SER A 40 -6.99 10.89 8.34
C SER A 40 -5.73 11.64 8.79
N GLY A 41 -5.71 12.07 10.06
CA GLY A 41 -4.52 12.62 10.70
C GLY A 41 -3.55 11.55 11.21
N LEU A 42 -3.71 10.30 10.81
CA LEU A 42 -2.82 9.21 11.20
C LEU A 42 -1.46 9.35 10.52
N PHE A 43 -0.41 8.98 11.25
CA PHE A 43 0.91 8.86 10.67
C PHE A 43 1.11 7.47 10.08
N THR A 44 1.76 7.40 8.91
CA THR A 44 2.22 6.17 8.30
C THR A 44 3.64 6.36 7.76
N TYR A 45 4.43 5.30 7.80
CA TYR A 45 5.81 5.28 7.33
C TYR A 45 6.03 4.27 6.20
N ASP A 46 4.95 3.64 5.76
CA ASP A 46 4.92 2.62 4.71
C ASP A 46 3.74 2.85 3.77
N ALA A 47 3.90 2.37 2.55
CA ALA A 47 2.82 2.24 1.60
C ALA A 47 2.46 0.76 1.44
N ASP A 48 1.16 0.47 1.53
CA ASP A 48 0.64 -0.88 1.34
C ASP A 48 -0.23 -0.92 0.08
N ILE A 49 -0.07 -1.96 -0.73
CA ILE A 49 -0.95 -2.19 -1.87
C ILE A 49 -1.44 -3.64 -1.95
N THR A 50 -2.58 -3.81 -2.60
CA THR A 50 -3.06 -5.11 -3.07
C THR A 50 -2.98 -5.12 -4.59
N PRO A 51 -2.03 -5.86 -5.20
CA PRO A 51 -1.92 -5.93 -6.65
C PRO A 51 -2.95 -6.90 -7.24
N ASP A 52 -3.33 -6.64 -8.50
CA ASP A 52 -4.04 -7.60 -9.32
C ASP A 52 -3.13 -8.83 -9.55
N PRO A 53 -3.57 -10.04 -9.21
CA PRO A 53 -2.75 -11.25 -9.29
C PRO A 53 -2.58 -11.80 -10.72
N GLU A 54 -3.11 -11.12 -11.74
CA GLU A 54 -2.97 -11.55 -13.13
C GLU A 54 -1.47 -11.62 -13.51
N PRO A 55 -0.99 -12.73 -14.13
CA PRO A 55 0.45 -12.95 -14.36
C PRO A 55 1.16 -11.84 -15.12
N ALA A 56 0.51 -11.25 -16.14
CA ALA A 56 1.10 -10.11 -16.87
C ALA A 56 1.23 -8.87 -15.96
N ASN A 57 0.32 -8.68 -15.01
CA ASN A 57 0.41 -7.61 -14.03
C ASN A 57 1.55 -7.86 -13.04
N LEU A 58 1.73 -9.11 -12.57
CA LEU A 58 2.83 -9.46 -11.68
C LEU A 58 4.20 -9.24 -12.34
N ARG A 59 4.34 -9.53 -13.64
CA ARG A 59 5.56 -9.19 -14.39
C ARG A 59 5.84 -7.68 -14.42
N ARG A 60 4.80 -6.85 -14.60
CA ARG A 60 4.93 -5.38 -14.52
C ARG A 60 5.32 -4.92 -13.12
N LEU A 61 4.71 -5.53 -12.10
CA LEU A 61 5.06 -5.27 -10.69
C LEU A 61 6.52 -5.62 -10.42
N CYS A 62 7.01 -6.78 -10.85
CA CYS A 62 8.42 -7.15 -10.69
C CYS A 62 9.37 -6.12 -11.31
N ARG A 63 9.08 -5.60 -12.50
CA ARG A 63 9.89 -4.52 -13.10
C ARG A 63 9.92 -3.28 -12.21
N SER A 64 8.76 -2.86 -11.69
CA SER A 64 8.69 -1.73 -10.77
C SER A 64 9.49 -1.96 -9.49
N LEU A 65 9.44 -3.17 -8.93
CA LEU A 65 10.21 -3.50 -7.72
C LEU A 65 11.73 -3.42 -7.97
N VAL A 66 12.19 -3.83 -9.15
CA VAL A 66 13.61 -3.67 -9.54
C VAL A 66 13.97 -2.19 -9.67
N GLU A 67 13.16 -1.38 -10.33
CA GLU A 67 13.38 0.08 -10.48
C GLU A 67 13.42 0.79 -9.11
N LEU A 68 12.61 0.36 -8.16
CA LEU A 68 12.54 0.91 -6.80
C LEU A 68 13.68 0.43 -5.89
N GLY A 69 14.55 -0.47 -6.36
CA GLY A 69 15.60 -1.06 -5.53
C GLY A 69 15.03 -1.91 -4.38
N ALA A 70 13.90 -2.58 -4.61
CA ALA A 70 13.19 -3.31 -3.58
C ALA A 70 14.02 -4.50 -3.04
N ARG A 71 14.02 -4.64 -1.72
CA ARG A 71 14.65 -5.72 -0.97
C ARG A 71 13.64 -6.29 0.03
N ILE A 72 13.70 -7.58 0.31
CA ILE A 72 12.83 -8.21 1.30
C ILE A 72 13.27 -7.80 2.70
N ARG A 73 12.36 -7.15 3.43
CA ARG A 73 12.55 -6.69 4.81
C ARG A 73 12.03 -7.73 5.80
N THR A 74 12.84 -8.03 6.81
CA THR A 74 12.47 -8.86 7.95
C THR A 74 12.90 -8.19 9.26
N LEU A 75 12.48 -8.72 10.40
CA LEU A 75 12.94 -8.23 11.69
C LEU A 75 14.46 -8.41 11.89
N ALA A 76 15.04 -9.47 11.31
CA ALA A 76 16.47 -9.73 11.38
C ALA A 76 17.28 -8.90 10.37
N GLU A 77 16.67 -8.54 9.25
CA GLU A 77 17.29 -7.79 8.14
C GLU A 77 16.44 -6.57 7.78
N PRO A 78 16.44 -5.52 8.62
CA PRO A 78 15.61 -4.33 8.39
C PRO A 78 16.04 -3.53 7.15
N GLU A 79 17.31 -3.59 6.75
CA GLU A 79 17.84 -2.97 5.51
C GLU A 79 17.46 -3.75 4.24
N GLY A 80 16.90 -4.94 4.42
CA GLY A 80 16.41 -5.79 3.36
C GLY A 80 17.47 -6.64 2.66
N MET A 81 17.03 -7.80 2.19
CA MET A 81 17.83 -8.74 1.41
C MET A 81 17.46 -8.68 -0.07
N PRO A 82 18.45 -8.66 -0.99
CA PRO A 82 18.16 -8.81 -2.42
C PRO A 82 17.41 -10.12 -2.70
N PHE A 83 16.54 -10.10 -3.68
CA PHE A 83 15.78 -11.28 -4.13
C PHE A 83 15.56 -11.24 -5.63
N HIS A 84 15.30 -12.41 -6.21
CA HIS A 84 14.86 -12.50 -7.60
C HIS A 84 13.35 -12.44 -7.65
N CYS A 85 12.81 -11.46 -8.38
CA CYS A 85 11.38 -11.28 -8.55
C CYS A 85 10.94 -11.76 -9.93
N ASP A 86 10.06 -12.75 -9.95
CA ASP A 86 9.28 -13.14 -11.11
C ASP A 86 7.81 -13.35 -10.72
N GLU A 87 6.93 -13.54 -11.70
CA GLU A 87 5.51 -13.75 -11.44
C GLU A 87 5.25 -14.98 -10.59
N HIS A 88 5.99 -16.06 -10.77
CA HIS A 88 5.82 -17.31 -10.02
C HIS A 88 6.22 -17.16 -8.55
N PHE A 89 7.22 -16.31 -8.26
CA PHE A 89 7.55 -15.95 -6.89
C PHE A 89 6.39 -15.21 -6.25
N LEU A 90 5.86 -14.19 -6.91
CA LEU A 90 4.78 -13.35 -6.37
C LEU A 90 3.46 -14.12 -6.21
N GLU A 91 3.12 -15.02 -7.14
CA GLU A 91 1.91 -15.86 -7.08
C GLU A 91 1.82 -16.69 -5.78
N ARG A 92 2.95 -17.05 -5.20
CA ARG A 92 3.03 -17.86 -3.97
C ARG A 92 2.99 -17.03 -2.70
N MET A 93 3.07 -15.71 -2.80
CA MET A 93 3.08 -14.82 -1.63
C MET A 93 1.67 -14.47 -1.20
N SER A 94 1.40 -14.47 0.09
CA SER A 94 0.21 -13.82 0.67
C SER A 94 0.53 -12.38 1.09
N THR A 95 1.72 -12.16 1.62
CA THR A 95 2.26 -10.85 1.97
C THR A 95 3.76 -10.82 1.66
N LEU A 96 4.28 -9.63 1.35
CA LEU A 96 5.69 -9.40 1.15
C LEU A 96 6.06 -8.02 1.67
N ASN A 97 6.86 -7.98 2.73
CA ASN A 97 7.34 -6.74 3.30
C ASN A 97 8.64 -6.35 2.63
N LEU A 98 8.68 -5.13 2.09
CA LEU A 98 9.81 -4.63 1.33
C LEU A 98 10.35 -3.34 1.94
N VAL A 99 11.62 -3.10 1.75
CA VAL A 99 12.23 -1.78 1.82
C VAL A 99 12.70 -1.41 0.42
N THR A 100 12.49 -0.16 0.05
CA THR A 100 12.91 0.39 -1.23
C THR A 100 13.87 1.57 -0.99
N ASP A 101 14.43 2.13 -2.05
CA ASP A 101 15.23 3.35 -1.95
C ASP A 101 14.37 4.58 -1.61
N HIS A 102 13.04 4.44 -1.60
CA HIS A 102 12.05 5.47 -1.32
C HIS A 102 11.19 5.20 -0.06
N GLY A 103 11.58 4.24 0.75
CA GLY A 103 10.91 3.87 1.98
C GLY A 103 10.29 2.48 1.97
N ASP A 104 9.60 2.15 3.04
CA ASP A 104 8.96 0.86 3.23
C ASP A 104 7.73 0.71 2.33
N PHE A 105 7.61 -0.45 1.71
CA PHE A 105 6.56 -0.77 0.76
C PHE A 105 6.13 -2.22 0.89
N ASP A 106 4.87 -2.44 1.21
CA ASP A 106 4.36 -3.76 1.51
C ASP A 106 3.31 -4.21 0.49
N LEU A 107 3.41 -5.46 0.06
CA LEU A 107 2.41 -6.12 -0.78
C LEU A 107 1.55 -7.02 0.09
N SER A 108 0.23 -6.91 -0.04
CA SER A 108 -0.73 -7.82 0.59
C SER A 108 -1.70 -8.32 -0.48
N PHE A 109 -1.54 -9.58 -0.88
CA PHE A 109 -2.39 -10.19 -1.91
C PHE A 109 -3.78 -10.54 -1.38
N ARG A 110 -3.89 -10.80 -0.07
CA ARG A 110 -5.15 -11.13 0.62
C ARG A 110 -5.21 -10.42 1.95
N PRO A 111 -5.50 -9.11 1.95
CA PRO A 111 -5.59 -8.35 3.19
C PRO A 111 -6.77 -8.84 4.05
N ALA A 112 -6.67 -8.59 5.35
CA ALA A 112 -7.70 -8.99 6.29
C ALA A 112 -9.09 -8.53 5.84
N ALA A 113 -10.09 -9.38 5.95
CA ALA A 113 -11.47 -9.24 5.49
C ALA A 113 -11.69 -9.37 3.96
N PHE A 114 -10.63 -9.54 3.16
CA PHE A 114 -10.71 -9.58 1.69
C PHE A 114 -10.01 -10.83 1.13
N PRO A 115 -10.66 -12.00 1.19
CA PRO A 115 -10.06 -13.28 0.80
C PRO A 115 -9.72 -13.37 -0.69
N ASN A 116 -10.43 -12.62 -1.55
CA ASN A 116 -10.16 -12.53 -2.99
C ASN A 116 -9.24 -11.34 -3.35
N GLY A 117 -8.70 -10.63 -2.34
CA GLY A 117 -7.72 -9.57 -2.51
C GLY A 117 -8.18 -8.44 -3.42
N PHE A 118 -7.49 -8.26 -4.54
CA PHE A 118 -7.77 -7.19 -5.50
C PHE A 118 -9.22 -7.15 -5.98
N ASP A 119 -9.81 -8.30 -6.30
CA ASP A 119 -11.18 -8.37 -6.81
C ASP A 119 -12.22 -7.89 -5.79
N ASP A 120 -11.99 -8.14 -4.50
CA ASP A 120 -12.88 -7.65 -3.44
C ASP A 120 -12.81 -6.13 -3.24
N LEU A 121 -11.71 -5.50 -3.62
CA LEU A 121 -11.42 -4.09 -3.33
C LEU A 121 -11.65 -3.16 -4.52
N VAL A 122 -11.35 -3.62 -5.73
CA VAL A 122 -11.23 -2.74 -6.90
C VAL A 122 -12.53 -2.02 -7.28
N GLU A 123 -13.68 -2.71 -7.18
CA GLU A 123 -14.97 -2.14 -7.58
C GLU A 123 -15.39 -0.95 -6.71
N ARG A 124 -15.11 -1.01 -5.41
CA ARG A 124 -15.43 0.05 -4.44
C ARG A 124 -14.28 1.05 -4.24
N SER A 125 -13.12 0.78 -4.81
CA SER A 125 -11.99 1.68 -4.70
C SER A 125 -12.28 3.01 -5.38
N VAL A 126 -11.67 4.08 -4.86
CA VAL A 126 -11.86 5.42 -5.40
C VAL A 126 -10.59 5.87 -6.12
N PRO A 127 -10.70 6.64 -7.22
CA PRO A 127 -9.54 7.21 -7.88
C PRO A 127 -8.97 8.36 -7.05
N PHE A 128 -7.65 8.43 -6.97
CA PHE A 128 -6.93 9.54 -6.38
C PHE A 128 -5.93 10.09 -7.40
N ASP A 129 -6.02 11.39 -7.69
CA ASP A 129 -5.17 12.09 -8.66
C ASP A 129 -3.97 12.73 -7.93
N PHE A 130 -2.76 12.32 -8.32
CA PHE A 130 -1.49 12.89 -7.83
C PHE A 130 -0.94 14.01 -8.73
N GLY A 131 -1.76 14.55 -9.63
CA GLY A 131 -1.31 15.62 -10.52
C GLY A 131 -0.43 15.13 -11.68
N GLY A 132 -0.87 14.08 -12.37
CA GLY A 132 -0.18 13.52 -13.53
C GLY A 132 -0.29 12.00 -13.64
N PHE A 133 -0.78 11.36 -12.60
CA PHE A 133 -1.15 9.96 -12.61
C PHE A 133 -2.23 9.70 -11.55
N VAL A 134 -3.06 8.69 -11.81
CA VAL A 134 -4.18 8.32 -10.94
C VAL A 134 -3.93 6.92 -10.39
N VAL A 135 -4.20 6.72 -9.11
CA VAL A 135 -4.19 5.40 -8.46
C VAL A 135 -5.56 5.07 -7.87
N ARG A 136 -5.84 3.79 -7.72
CA ARG A 136 -7.03 3.31 -7.02
C ARG A 136 -6.70 3.18 -5.54
N VAL A 137 -7.56 3.73 -4.69
CA VAL A 137 -7.42 3.69 -3.23
C VAL A 137 -8.62 2.96 -2.65
N ALA A 138 -8.40 2.04 -1.72
CA ALA A 138 -9.48 1.33 -1.05
C ALA A 138 -10.47 2.33 -0.43
N ALA A 139 -11.76 2.08 -0.56
CA ALA A 139 -12.79 2.88 0.11
C ALA A 139 -12.52 2.94 1.62
N LEU A 140 -12.85 4.05 2.26
CA LEU A 140 -12.60 4.22 3.70
C LEU A 140 -13.27 3.12 4.54
N ASP A 141 -14.48 2.70 4.17
CA ASP A 141 -15.16 1.58 4.83
C ASP A 141 -14.39 0.27 4.70
N ASP A 142 -13.72 0.03 3.57
CA ASP A 142 -12.89 -1.16 3.38
C ASP A 142 -11.59 -1.09 4.20
N VAL A 143 -11.00 0.09 4.35
CA VAL A 143 -9.86 0.30 5.26
C VAL A 143 -10.28 0.01 6.70
N ILE A 144 -11.43 0.51 7.14
CA ILE A 144 -11.98 0.25 8.47
C ILE A 144 -12.22 -1.25 8.66
N ARG A 145 -12.92 -1.88 7.73
CA ARG A 145 -13.25 -3.31 7.78
C ARG A 145 -12.00 -4.19 7.85
N SER A 146 -10.95 -3.85 7.11
CA SER A 146 -9.67 -4.57 7.18
C SER A 146 -9.03 -4.45 8.55
N LYS A 147 -9.05 -3.26 9.16
CA LYS A 147 -8.49 -3.04 10.51
C LYS A 147 -9.29 -3.74 11.59
N GLU A 148 -10.62 -3.72 11.51
CA GLU A 148 -11.51 -4.47 12.42
C GLU A 148 -11.20 -5.98 12.37
N SER A 149 -11.04 -6.52 11.17
CA SER A 149 -10.74 -7.94 10.95
C SER A 149 -9.33 -8.31 11.42
N ALA A 150 -8.33 -7.50 11.15
CA ALA A 150 -6.94 -7.72 11.59
C ALA A 150 -6.79 -7.61 13.10
N ASN A 151 -7.51 -6.68 13.74
CA ASN A 151 -7.65 -6.50 15.18
C ASN A 151 -6.32 -6.48 15.97
N ARG A 152 -5.25 -5.95 15.37
CA ARG A 152 -3.97 -5.72 16.07
C ARG A 152 -4.07 -4.48 16.96
N ASP A 153 -3.17 -4.32 17.93
CA ASP A 153 -3.19 -3.15 18.83
C ASP A 153 -3.18 -1.83 18.06
N LYS A 154 -2.33 -1.71 17.05
CA LYS A 154 -2.28 -0.52 16.18
C LYS A 154 -3.58 -0.28 15.40
N ASP A 155 -4.27 -1.34 15.00
CA ASP A 155 -5.54 -1.24 14.27
C ASP A 155 -6.65 -0.73 15.20
N ARG A 156 -6.76 -1.30 16.41
CA ARG A 156 -7.72 -0.84 17.42
C ARG A 156 -7.49 0.61 17.82
N ALA A 157 -6.23 1.03 17.92
CA ALA A 157 -5.88 2.42 18.25
C ALA A 157 -6.29 3.41 17.14
N ALA A 158 -6.26 3.00 15.88
CA ALA A 158 -6.62 3.84 14.73
C ALA A 158 -8.14 3.94 14.48
N LEU A 159 -8.91 2.91 14.82
CA LEU A 159 -10.33 2.81 14.48
C LEU A 159 -11.19 3.98 14.95
N PRO A 160 -11.08 4.52 16.19
CA PRO A 160 -11.90 5.65 16.62
C PRO A 160 -11.77 6.88 15.73
N GLN A 161 -10.55 7.18 15.27
CA GLN A 161 -10.28 8.31 14.38
C GLN A 161 -10.86 8.05 12.98
N LEU A 162 -10.81 6.82 12.50
CA LEU A 162 -11.35 6.45 11.19
C LEU A 162 -12.88 6.48 11.19
N TYR A 163 -13.54 6.04 12.26
CA TYR A 163 -14.99 6.17 12.41
C TYR A 163 -15.41 7.64 12.42
N ALA A 164 -14.71 8.49 13.15
CA ALA A 164 -14.99 9.93 13.18
C ALA A 164 -14.82 10.56 11.78
N LEU A 165 -13.77 10.20 11.05
CA LEU A 165 -13.53 10.67 9.68
C LEU A 165 -14.66 10.23 8.74
N ARG A 166 -15.07 8.96 8.79
CA ARG A 166 -16.19 8.44 8.00
C ARG A 166 -17.48 9.23 8.25
N ASP A 167 -17.80 9.46 9.53
CA ASP A 167 -19.02 10.17 9.92
C ASP A 167 -18.98 11.63 9.47
N GLN A 168 -17.81 12.28 9.49
CA GLN A 168 -17.62 13.65 8.97
C GLN A 168 -17.81 13.71 7.44
N ILE A 169 -17.25 12.73 6.69
CA ILE A 169 -17.44 12.67 5.23
C ILE A 169 -18.92 12.49 4.90
N ALA A 170 -19.59 11.53 5.54
CA ALA A 170 -21.01 11.28 5.33
C ALA A 170 -21.90 12.47 5.69
N ALA A 171 -21.53 13.28 6.70
CA ALA A 171 -22.24 14.52 7.02
C ALA A 171 -22.10 15.56 5.91
N ARG A 172 -20.88 15.77 5.39
CA ARG A 172 -20.62 16.72 4.28
C ARG A 172 -21.37 16.38 3.00
N GLU A 173 -21.46 15.08 2.68
CA GLU A 173 -22.20 14.61 1.50
C GLU A 173 -23.71 14.82 1.62
N ARG A 174 -24.26 14.81 2.85
CA ARG A 174 -25.69 15.12 3.08
C ARG A 174 -26.01 16.61 2.98
N ASP A 175 -25.03 17.47 3.26
CA ASP A 175 -25.18 18.93 3.27
C ASP A 175 -24.84 19.58 1.89
N ALA A 176 -24.36 18.78 0.95
CA ALA A 176 -23.97 19.22 -0.40
C ALA A 176 -25.08 18.99 -1.42
#